data_8c0954d00f6713e2214f11a16933dac8
#
_entry.id   8c0954d00f6713e2214f11a16933dac8
#
_cell.length_a   1.000
_cell.length_b   1.000
_cell.length_c   1.000
_cell.angle_alpha   90.00
_cell.angle_beta   90.00
_cell.angle_gamma   90.00
#
_symmetry.space_group_name_H-M   'P 1'
#
loop_
_entity.id
_entity.type
_entity.pdbx_description
1 polymer ?
#
loop_
_entity_poly.entity_id
_entity_poly.type
_entity_poly.pdbx_seq_one_letter_code
_entity_poly.pdbx_strand_id
1 'polypeptide(L)'
;MENIILIGHGSPKKDANNIALAGRLLHSAIHPNCNNNCVKVAYLQFAEPALHEAIKECVQGGAKRIIVHPYFLSSGMHVTKDIPEMIDEARKAYPDVEFIYTEPLGIHEKLVHVIMERIYTANGLPPQDIEKRSFEIISKELDFSDTPPEQLPIVKRVIHATADFEFKNTLMFHPDSIKTGIKVIMSGKDILTDVEMVKAGINKRLLEKWGGKVFCNIQNTERRTQNTDNKTRAEMGIESAIRENSNIGIIAIGNAPTALLKTIELLNSSNSPFAHSPILVVGVPVGFVKALESKALLATQKFPFITNLSRKGGTPVAVAIVNALLKIANGM
;
A
#
# COMPACT_ATOMS: atom_id res chain seq x y z
N MET A 1 -21.79 21.01 23.79
CA MET A 1 -21.24 20.65 22.46
C MET A 1 -19.94 21.42 22.26
N GLU A 2 -18.91 20.82 21.71
CA GLU A 2 -17.64 21.47 21.33
C GLU A 2 -17.62 21.77 19.83
N ASN A 3 -17.17 22.97 19.45
CA ASN A 3 -16.99 23.37 18.06
C ASN A 3 -15.58 23.87 17.83
N ILE A 4 -15.07 23.67 16.62
CA ILE A 4 -13.75 24.15 16.20
C ILE A 4 -13.97 25.18 15.09
N ILE A 5 -13.30 26.33 15.16
CA ILE A 5 -13.29 27.34 14.11
C ILE A 5 -11.87 27.47 13.57
N LEU A 6 -11.66 27.13 12.29
CA LEU A 6 -10.43 27.45 11.60
C LEU A 6 -10.52 28.86 11.05
N ILE A 7 -9.62 29.76 11.45
CA ILE A 7 -9.61 31.14 10.95
C ILE A 7 -8.42 31.38 10.02
N GLY A 8 -8.71 31.78 8.78
CA GLY A 8 -7.71 32.18 7.79
C GLY A 8 -7.76 33.67 7.47
N HIS A 9 -6.81 34.15 6.69
CA HIS A 9 -6.74 35.55 6.32
C HIS A 9 -7.92 35.97 5.44
N GLY A 10 -8.30 35.12 4.50
CA GLY A 10 -9.25 35.45 3.44
C GLY A 10 -8.56 36.06 2.22
N SER A 11 -9.24 36.03 1.09
CA SER A 11 -8.78 36.60 -0.18
C SER A 11 -9.97 37.16 -0.95
N PRO A 12 -9.80 38.30 -1.63
CA PRO A 12 -10.82 38.84 -2.55
C PRO A 12 -11.08 37.89 -3.74
N LYS A 13 -10.12 37.03 -4.07
CA LYS A 13 -10.27 36.00 -5.09
C LYS A 13 -10.94 34.77 -4.47
N LYS A 14 -12.19 34.50 -4.82
CA LYS A 14 -13.04 33.44 -4.23
C LYS A 14 -12.38 32.06 -4.27
N ASP A 15 -11.73 31.69 -5.38
CA ASP A 15 -11.09 30.39 -5.56
C ASP A 15 -9.83 30.19 -4.66
N ALA A 16 -9.31 31.26 -4.06
CA ALA A 16 -8.20 31.19 -3.12
C ALA A 16 -8.64 30.89 -1.69
N ASN A 17 -9.95 30.91 -1.39
CA ASN A 17 -10.49 30.66 -0.06
C ASN A 17 -10.73 29.16 0.18
N ASN A 18 -9.67 28.40 0.15
CA ASN A 18 -9.70 26.93 0.21
C ASN A 18 -9.65 26.34 1.63
N ILE A 19 -9.63 27.17 2.67
CA ILE A 19 -9.60 26.72 4.08
C ILE A 19 -10.83 25.86 4.42
N ALA A 20 -11.96 26.03 3.70
CA ALA A 20 -13.14 25.19 3.86
C ALA A 20 -12.85 23.70 3.56
N LEU A 21 -11.91 23.40 2.63
CA LEU A 21 -11.47 22.04 2.39
C LEU A 21 -10.67 21.50 3.59
N ALA A 22 -9.77 22.30 4.15
CA ALA A 22 -9.03 21.93 5.36
C ALA A 22 -9.98 21.66 6.53
N GLY A 23 -11.03 22.48 6.70
CA GLY A 23 -12.07 22.27 7.70
C GLY A 23 -12.80 20.92 7.54
N ARG A 24 -13.18 20.56 6.31
CA ARG A 24 -13.82 19.25 6.03
C ARG A 24 -12.89 18.08 6.33
N LEU A 25 -11.63 18.16 5.92
CA LEU A 25 -10.63 17.13 6.19
C LEU A 25 -10.38 16.98 7.70
N LEU A 26 -10.27 18.09 8.42
CA LEU A 26 -10.13 18.08 9.87
C LEU A 26 -11.35 17.45 10.55
N HIS A 27 -12.56 17.82 10.14
CA HIS A 27 -13.80 17.24 10.65
C HIS A 27 -13.82 15.72 10.46
N SER A 28 -13.51 15.23 9.26
CA SER A 28 -13.45 13.79 8.96
C SER A 28 -12.42 13.05 9.79
N ALA A 29 -11.28 13.70 10.10
CA ALA A 29 -10.20 13.09 10.89
C ALA A 29 -10.53 13.02 12.39
N ILE A 30 -11.20 14.05 12.95
CA ILE A 30 -11.51 14.12 14.40
C ILE A 30 -12.84 13.44 14.72
N HIS A 31 -13.83 13.58 13.86
CA HIS A 31 -15.21 13.13 14.10
C HIS A 31 -15.77 12.34 12.91
N PRO A 32 -15.22 11.16 12.58
CA PRO A 32 -15.61 10.40 11.38
C PRO A 32 -17.09 9.97 11.36
N ASN A 33 -17.76 9.90 12.51
CA ASN A 33 -19.15 9.50 12.65
C ASN A 33 -20.08 10.66 13.04
N CYS A 34 -19.62 11.91 12.97
CA CYS A 34 -20.39 13.08 13.35
C CYS A 34 -21.18 13.62 12.16
N ASN A 35 -22.50 13.66 12.27
CA ASN A 35 -23.39 14.30 11.28
C ASN A 35 -23.54 15.82 11.48
N ASN A 36 -22.99 16.37 12.56
CA ASN A 36 -23.05 17.79 12.87
C ASN A 36 -21.83 18.51 12.30
N ASN A 37 -22.05 19.70 11.74
CA ASN A 37 -20.97 20.54 11.23
C ASN A 37 -20.24 21.25 12.38
N CYS A 38 -19.49 20.48 13.20
CA CYS A 38 -18.81 20.98 14.40
C CYS A 38 -17.45 21.64 14.09
N VAL A 39 -16.95 21.56 12.85
CA VAL A 39 -15.78 22.32 12.37
C VAL A 39 -16.25 23.38 11.39
N LYS A 40 -16.14 24.64 11.79
CA LYS A 40 -16.47 25.82 10.99
C LYS A 40 -15.20 26.47 10.44
N VAL A 41 -15.36 27.32 9.46
CA VAL A 41 -14.29 28.19 8.97
C VAL A 41 -14.69 29.66 9.13
N ALA A 42 -13.71 30.51 9.33
CA ALA A 42 -13.87 31.96 9.37
C ALA A 42 -12.72 32.66 8.67
N TYR A 43 -12.94 33.91 8.31
CA TYR A 43 -11.93 34.74 7.67
C TYR A 43 -11.77 36.06 8.42
N LEU A 44 -10.53 36.57 8.43
CA LEU A 44 -10.24 37.90 9.00
C LEU A 44 -10.70 39.03 8.10
N GLN A 45 -10.49 38.86 6.79
CA GLN A 45 -10.74 39.91 5.78
C GLN A 45 -11.17 39.27 4.46
N PHE A 46 -11.78 40.04 3.59
CA PHE A 46 -12.07 39.76 2.17
C PHE A 46 -12.97 38.55 1.87
N ALA A 47 -13.40 37.79 2.87
CA ALA A 47 -14.26 36.62 2.66
C ALA A 47 -15.19 36.40 3.87
N GLU A 48 -16.26 35.68 3.68
CA GLU A 48 -17.26 35.33 4.68
C GLU A 48 -17.24 33.81 4.96
N PRO A 49 -17.65 33.40 6.17
CA PRO A 49 -18.09 34.24 7.29
C PRO A 49 -16.90 34.87 8.03
N ALA A 50 -17.12 36.05 8.61
CA ALA A 50 -16.19 36.66 9.56
C ALA A 50 -16.19 35.87 10.89
N LEU A 51 -15.12 36.05 11.72
CA LEU A 51 -14.99 35.29 12.98
C LEU A 51 -16.20 35.44 13.89
N HIS A 52 -16.73 36.67 14.07
CA HIS A 52 -17.87 36.93 14.93
C HIS A 52 -19.16 36.23 14.43
N GLU A 53 -19.34 36.10 13.12
CA GLU A 53 -20.49 35.38 12.52
C GLU A 53 -20.40 33.88 12.77
N ALA A 54 -19.19 33.28 12.55
CA ALA A 54 -18.94 31.89 12.83
C ALA A 54 -19.13 31.53 14.31
N ILE A 55 -18.68 32.41 15.23
CA ILE A 55 -18.88 32.26 16.67
C ILE A 55 -20.41 32.30 16.99
N LYS A 56 -21.13 33.29 16.47
CA LYS A 56 -22.55 33.41 16.66
C LYS A 56 -23.31 32.16 16.19
N GLU A 57 -22.95 31.63 15.04
CA GLU A 57 -23.54 30.38 14.51
C GLU A 57 -23.29 29.18 15.44
N CYS A 58 -22.04 29.03 15.96
CA CYS A 58 -21.73 28.00 16.92
C CYS A 58 -22.55 28.11 18.21
N VAL A 59 -22.67 29.31 18.75
CA VAL A 59 -23.45 29.59 19.99
C VAL A 59 -24.92 29.30 19.79
N GLN A 60 -25.50 29.72 18.67
CA GLN A 60 -26.89 29.42 18.31
C GLN A 60 -27.13 27.91 18.14
N GLY A 61 -26.10 27.18 17.68
CA GLY A 61 -26.09 25.71 17.60
C GLY A 61 -25.88 25.00 18.95
N GLY A 62 -25.82 25.74 20.07
CA GLY A 62 -25.71 25.21 21.44
C GLY A 62 -24.26 24.84 21.83
N ALA A 63 -23.26 25.44 21.21
CA ALA A 63 -21.87 25.24 21.62
C ALA A 63 -21.65 25.76 23.06
N LYS A 64 -20.99 24.96 23.88
CA LYS A 64 -20.53 25.31 25.22
C LYS A 64 -19.03 25.55 25.28
N ARG A 65 -18.31 25.10 24.24
CA ARG A 65 -16.88 25.25 24.08
C ARG A 65 -16.55 25.50 22.61
N ILE A 66 -15.77 26.53 22.35
CA ILE A 66 -15.34 26.90 20.99
C ILE A 66 -13.82 27.01 20.98
N ILE A 67 -13.18 26.18 20.14
CA ILE A 67 -11.75 26.21 19.91
C ILE A 67 -11.50 27.01 18.64
N VAL A 68 -10.77 28.12 18.73
CA VAL A 68 -10.36 28.92 17.58
C VAL A 68 -8.91 28.61 17.24
N HIS A 69 -8.68 28.08 16.04
CA HIS A 69 -7.35 27.73 15.54
C HIS A 69 -6.94 28.65 14.38
N PRO A 70 -5.87 29.44 14.53
CA PRO A 70 -5.36 30.31 13.48
C PRO A 70 -4.63 29.47 12.40
N TYR A 71 -5.16 29.48 11.20
CA TYR A 71 -4.57 28.77 10.04
C TYR A 71 -3.49 29.64 9.38
N PHE A 72 -2.43 29.92 10.14
CA PHE A 72 -1.32 30.77 9.76
C PHE A 72 0.03 30.08 10.00
N LEU A 73 1.01 30.38 9.15
CA LEU A 73 2.36 29.82 9.27
C LEU A 73 3.26 30.60 10.25
N SER A 74 2.88 31.81 10.63
CA SER A 74 3.68 32.67 11.52
C SER A 74 2.81 33.47 12.47
N SER A 75 3.41 33.85 13.63
CA SER A 75 2.77 34.64 14.68
C SER A 75 2.85 36.13 14.37
N GLY A 76 2.26 36.59 13.25
CA GLY A 76 2.15 37.99 12.90
C GLY A 76 1.09 38.73 13.74
N MET A 77 0.88 40.04 13.47
CA MET A 77 -0.06 40.91 14.19
C MET A 77 -1.45 40.32 14.28
N HIS A 78 -1.96 39.71 13.22
CA HIS A 78 -3.29 39.08 13.24
C HIS A 78 -3.39 37.97 14.28
N VAL A 79 -2.36 37.15 14.43
CA VAL A 79 -2.34 36.01 15.37
C VAL A 79 -2.11 36.45 16.81
N THR A 80 -1.26 37.50 17.01
CA THR A 80 -0.85 37.90 18.36
C THR A 80 -1.71 39.01 18.95
N LYS A 81 -2.48 39.72 18.12
CA LYS A 81 -3.28 40.87 18.57
C LYS A 81 -4.73 40.77 18.08
N ASP A 82 -4.98 40.81 16.77
CA ASP A 82 -6.32 41.03 16.22
C ASP A 82 -7.28 39.89 16.58
N ILE A 83 -6.88 38.62 16.39
CA ILE A 83 -7.72 37.47 16.73
C ILE A 83 -7.97 37.35 18.24
N PRO A 84 -6.94 37.48 19.12
CA PRO A 84 -7.17 37.55 20.57
C PRO A 84 -8.13 38.62 20.99
N GLU A 85 -8.05 39.86 20.47
CA GLU A 85 -8.99 40.95 20.77
C GLU A 85 -10.44 40.58 20.38
N MET A 86 -10.63 39.99 19.18
CA MET A 86 -11.94 39.50 18.73
C MET A 86 -12.50 38.39 19.63
N ILE A 87 -11.64 37.51 20.13
CA ILE A 87 -12.02 36.42 21.05
C ILE A 87 -12.41 37.02 22.42
N ASP A 88 -11.70 38.05 22.90
CA ASP A 88 -11.99 38.69 24.16
C ASP A 88 -13.34 39.47 24.10
N GLU A 89 -13.67 40.04 22.96
CA GLU A 89 -15.03 40.59 22.72
C GLU A 89 -16.11 39.49 22.76
N ALA A 90 -15.83 38.35 22.12
CA ALA A 90 -16.75 37.21 22.13
C ALA A 90 -16.94 36.63 23.54
N ARG A 91 -15.91 36.56 24.38
CA ARG A 91 -16.00 36.16 25.80
C ARG A 91 -16.91 37.05 26.60
N LYS A 92 -16.86 38.34 26.34
CA LYS A 92 -17.77 39.34 27.01
C LYS A 92 -19.22 39.16 26.54
N ALA A 93 -19.43 38.88 25.24
CA ALA A 93 -20.76 38.71 24.66
C ALA A 93 -21.41 37.36 25.03
N TYR A 94 -20.61 36.32 25.26
CA TYR A 94 -21.05 34.94 25.52
C TYR A 94 -20.37 34.35 26.77
N PRO A 95 -20.67 34.85 27.99
CA PRO A 95 -19.96 34.46 29.22
C PRO A 95 -20.12 32.96 29.59
N ASP A 96 -21.17 32.30 29.08
CA ASP A 96 -21.46 30.88 29.32
C ASP A 96 -20.73 29.92 28.35
N VAL A 97 -19.91 30.47 27.46
CA VAL A 97 -19.16 29.71 26.46
C VAL A 97 -17.66 29.77 26.75
N GLU A 98 -17.01 28.62 26.84
CA GLU A 98 -15.57 28.53 26.96
C GLU A 98 -14.89 28.76 25.59
N PHE A 99 -13.99 29.74 25.53
CA PHE A 99 -13.16 29.99 24.32
C PHE A 99 -11.73 29.60 24.54
N ILE A 100 -11.20 28.72 23.69
CA ILE A 100 -9.81 28.31 23.63
C ILE A 100 -9.21 28.87 22.35
N TYR A 101 -8.08 29.55 22.46
CA TYR A 101 -7.28 29.98 21.34
C TYR A 101 -6.01 29.14 21.28
N THR A 102 -5.73 28.51 20.14
CA THR A 102 -4.56 27.63 20.00
C THR A 102 -3.40 28.38 19.36
N GLU A 103 -2.21 27.82 19.47
CA GLU A 103 -1.06 28.24 18.67
C GLU A 103 -1.37 28.08 17.17
N PRO A 104 -0.76 28.92 16.29
CA PRO A 104 -0.86 28.78 14.84
C PRO A 104 -0.13 27.52 14.36
N LEU A 105 -0.25 27.19 13.07
CA LEU A 105 0.49 26.07 12.46
C LEU A 105 2.00 26.14 12.72
N GLY A 106 2.57 27.35 12.68
CA GLY A 106 3.97 27.59 12.99
C GLY A 106 4.93 26.81 12.08
N ILE A 107 6.13 26.59 12.58
CA ILE A 107 7.13 25.72 11.96
C ILE A 107 6.92 24.31 12.51
N HIS A 108 6.56 23.37 11.65
CA HIS A 108 6.34 22.00 12.03
C HIS A 108 6.95 21.04 11.01
N GLU A 109 7.56 19.95 11.46
CA GLU A 109 8.23 18.96 10.61
C GLU A 109 7.33 18.46 9.47
N LYS A 110 6.03 18.23 9.73
CA LYS A 110 5.07 17.83 8.69
C LYS A 110 4.90 18.87 7.58
N LEU A 111 5.03 20.18 7.87
CA LEU A 111 4.99 21.22 6.85
C LEU A 111 6.24 21.20 5.98
N VAL A 112 7.41 20.88 6.53
CA VAL A 112 8.63 20.67 5.74
C VAL A 112 8.43 19.54 4.73
N HIS A 113 7.77 18.45 5.13
CA HIS A 113 7.42 17.37 4.18
C HIS A 113 6.52 17.86 3.04
N VAL A 114 5.53 18.70 3.34
CA VAL A 114 4.67 19.29 2.29
C VAL A 114 5.48 20.16 1.33
N ILE A 115 6.40 20.98 1.85
CA ILE A 115 7.29 21.82 1.02
C ILE A 115 8.16 20.94 0.12
N MET A 116 8.78 19.89 0.66
CA MET A 116 9.59 18.94 -0.10
C MET A 116 8.77 18.29 -1.22
N GLU A 117 7.53 17.85 -0.91
CA GLU A 117 6.62 17.27 -1.90
C GLU A 117 6.34 18.24 -3.06
N ARG A 118 6.09 19.53 -2.76
CA ARG A 118 5.86 20.56 -3.78
C ARG A 118 7.10 20.82 -4.65
N ILE A 119 8.27 20.86 -4.04
CA ILE A 119 9.55 21.01 -4.76
C ILE A 119 9.79 19.83 -5.68
N TYR A 120 9.60 18.59 -5.19
CA TYR A 120 9.77 17.39 -5.99
C TYR A 120 8.74 17.30 -7.13
N THR A 121 7.49 17.68 -6.88
CA THR A 121 6.47 17.73 -7.94
C THR A 121 6.83 18.72 -9.05
N ALA A 122 7.40 19.87 -8.69
CA ALA A 122 7.81 20.90 -9.64
C ALA A 122 9.02 20.46 -10.49
N ASN A 123 9.96 19.73 -9.91
CA ASN A 123 11.22 19.32 -10.56
C ASN A 123 11.12 17.93 -11.26
N GLY A 124 10.01 17.19 -11.08
CA GLY A 124 9.90 15.79 -11.43
C GLY A 124 10.75 14.90 -10.50
N LEU A 125 10.15 13.83 -9.95
CA LEU A 125 10.91 12.85 -9.17
C LEU A 125 11.65 11.91 -10.13
N PRO A 126 12.98 11.73 -9.97
CA PRO A 126 13.67 10.65 -10.66
C PRO A 126 13.00 9.30 -10.33
N PRO A 127 12.85 8.37 -11.30
CA PRO A 127 12.15 7.09 -11.08
C PRO A 127 12.65 6.30 -9.86
N GLN A 128 13.94 6.35 -9.57
CA GLN A 128 14.55 5.71 -8.40
C GLN A 128 14.08 6.32 -7.06
N ASP A 129 13.79 7.60 -7.03
CA ASP A 129 13.35 8.29 -5.82
C ASP A 129 11.86 8.06 -5.54
N ILE A 130 11.06 7.78 -6.58
CA ILE A 130 9.64 7.39 -6.43
C ILE A 130 9.53 6.09 -5.63
N GLU A 131 10.32 5.08 -5.97
CA GLU A 131 10.34 3.79 -5.26
C GLU A 131 10.80 3.97 -3.81
N LYS A 132 11.92 4.70 -3.59
CA LYS A 132 12.45 4.99 -2.27
C LYS A 132 11.43 5.73 -1.41
N ARG A 133 10.79 6.76 -1.96
CA ARG A 133 9.75 7.53 -1.27
C ARG A 133 8.55 6.68 -0.89
N SER A 134 8.10 5.80 -1.78
CA SER A 134 7.02 4.86 -1.48
C SER A 134 7.37 3.94 -0.30
N PHE A 135 8.60 3.42 -0.26
CA PHE A 135 9.05 2.58 0.86
C PHE A 135 9.18 3.34 2.18
N GLU A 136 9.56 4.62 2.14
CA GLU A 136 9.56 5.49 3.32
C GLU A 136 8.14 5.70 3.87
N ILE A 137 7.17 5.97 2.99
CA ILE A 137 5.75 6.12 3.36
C ILE A 137 5.24 4.83 3.99
N ILE A 138 5.42 3.69 3.31
CA ILE A 138 5.00 2.37 3.82
C ILE A 138 5.61 2.10 5.20
N SER A 139 6.90 2.48 5.41
CA SER A 139 7.58 2.26 6.69
C SER A 139 7.11 3.19 7.81
N LYS A 140 6.52 4.34 7.48
CA LYS A 140 5.95 5.27 8.46
C LYS A 140 4.52 4.90 8.85
N GLU A 141 3.76 4.33 7.92
CA GLU A 141 2.36 3.98 8.13
C GLU A 141 2.16 2.61 8.79
N LEU A 142 3.15 1.72 8.69
CA LEU A 142 3.10 0.38 9.27
C LEU A 142 4.25 0.14 10.23
N ASP A 143 3.93 -0.43 11.39
CA ASP A 143 4.92 -1.03 12.27
C ASP A 143 5.38 -2.40 11.71
N PHE A 144 6.67 -2.57 11.52
CA PHE A 144 7.32 -3.80 11.05
C PHE A 144 8.17 -4.48 12.12
N SER A 145 8.02 -4.12 13.38
CA SER A 145 8.79 -4.68 14.50
C SER A 145 8.63 -6.21 14.66
N ASP A 146 7.49 -6.74 14.22
CA ASP A 146 7.13 -8.15 14.20
C ASP A 146 7.54 -8.90 12.92
N THR A 147 8.07 -8.18 11.90
CA THR A 147 8.42 -8.76 10.60
C THR A 147 9.90 -9.12 10.55
N PRO A 148 10.27 -10.40 10.29
CA PRO A 148 11.66 -10.78 10.15
C PRO A 148 12.41 -9.93 9.11
N PRO A 149 13.66 -9.48 9.40
CA PRO A 149 14.40 -8.58 8.53
C PRO A 149 14.56 -9.08 7.08
N GLU A 150 14.71 -10.39 6.90
CA GLU A 150 14.83 -11.02 5.58
C GLU A 150 13.54 -11.00 4.77
N GLN A 151 12.37 -10.92 5.40
CA GLN A 151 11.06 -10.84 4.75
C GLN A 151 10.67 -9.42 4.38
N LEU A 152 11.21 -8.44 5.09
CA LEU A 152 10.83 -7.03 4.99
C LEU A 152 10.92 -6.45 3.56
N PRO A 153 11.99 -6.72 2.76
CA PRO A 153 12.06 -6.24 1.38
C PRO A 153 10.93 -6.79 0.49
N ILE A 154 10.52 -8.04 0.71
CA ILE A 154 9.46 -8.70 -0.05
C ILE A 154 8.10 -8.11 0.34
N VAL A 155 7.82 -8.01 1.64
CA VAL A 155 6.55 -7.46 2.16
C VAL A 155 6.35 -6.03 1.67
N LYS A 156 7.36 -5.16 1.81
CA LYS A 156 7.30 -3.77 1.31
C LYS A 156 7.12 -3.69 -0.19
N ARG A 157 7.75 -4.57 -0.96
CA ARG A 157 7.60 -4.62 -2.42
C ARG A 157 6.19 -5.04 -2.83
N VAL A 158 5.57 -5.99 -2.13
CA VAL A 158 4.19 -6.40 -2.39
C VAL A 158 3.22 -5.26 -2.06
N ILE A 159 3.37 -4.60 -0.91
CA ILE A 159 2.55 -3.44 -0.53
C ILE A 159 2.71 -2.31 -1.55
N HIS A 160 3.94 -2.00 -1.96
CA HIS A 160 4.20 -0.98 -2.99
C HIS A 160 3.51 -1.31 -4.33
N ALA A 161 3.53 -2.58 -4.74
CA ALA A 161 2.94 -3.00 -6.02
C ALA A 161 1.41 -3.04 -6.01
N THR A 162 0.78 -3.10 -4.83
CA THR A 162 -0.66 -3.28 -4.67
C THR A 162 -1.36 -2.11 -4.00
N ALA A 163 -0.61 -1.22 -3.34
CA ALA A 163 -1.10 -0.19 -2.42
C ALA A 163 -2.01 -0.76 -1.30
N ASP A 164 -1.78 -2.02 -0.89
CA ASP A 164 -2.64 -2.74 0.05
C ASP A 164 -1.82 -3.22 1.26
N PHE A 165 -2.04 -2.57 2.40
CA PHE A 165 -1.34 -2.84 3.66
C PHE A 165 -1.72 -4.19 4.29
N GLU A 166 -2.85 -4.80 3.92
CA GLU A 166 -3.27 -6.12 4.45
C GLU A 166 -2.23 -7.21 4.17
N PHE A 167 -1.44 -7.06 3.10
CA PHE A 167 -0.39 -8.03 2.79
C PHE A 167 0.67 -8.17 3.87
N LYS A 168 0.88 -7.16 4.74
CA LYS A 168 1.75 -7.31 5.92
C LYS A 168 1.33 -8.50 6.78
N ASN A 169 0.01 -8.65 6.99
CA ASN A 169 -0.55 -9.63 7.92
C ASN A 169 -0.94 -10.94 7.24
N THR A 170 -1.08 -10.96 5.92
CA THR A 170 -1.57 -12.14 5.19
C THR A 170 -0.49 -12.92 4.45
N LEU A 171 0.66 -12.31 4.19
CA LEU A 171 1.80 -13.01 3.60
C LEU A 171 2.35 -14.07 4.56
N MET A 172 2.60 -15.26 4.03
CA MET A 172 3.18 -16.39 4.75
C MET A 172 4.41 -16.91 4.03
N PHE A 173 5.43 -17.18 4.81
CA PHE A 173 6.73 -17.65 4.36
C PHE A 173 7.07 -18.98 5.01
N HIS A 174 7.44 -19.98 4.21
CA HIS A 174 8.15 -21.14 4.74
C HIS A 174 9.53 -20.68 5.28
N PRO A 175 10.03 -21.22 6.39
CA PRO A 175 11.31 -20.78 6.98
C PRO A 175 12.47 -20.73 5.99
N ASP A 176 12.55 -21.69 5.06
CA ASP A 176 13.62 -21.76 4.07
C ASP A 176 13.31 -21.05 2.76
N SER A 177 12.18 -20.36 2.62
CA SER A 177 11.70 -19.83 1.33
C SER A 177 12.67 -18.83 0.70
N ILE A 178 13.12 -17.83 1.45
CA ILE A 178 13.99 -16.76 0.95
C ILE A 178 15.36 -17.33 0.62
N LYS A 179 15.93 -18.12 1.54
CA LYS A 179 17.22 -18.79 1.33
C LYS A 179 17.21 -19.68 0.09
N THR A 180 16.14 -20.48 -0.09
CA THR A 180 15.97 -21.34 -1.26
C THR A 180 15.80 -20.49 -2.52
N GLY A 181 14.96 -19.45 -2.49
CA GLY A 181 14.73 -18.56 -3.62
C GLY A 181 16.03 -17.91 -4.12
N ILE A 182 16.85 -17.38 -3.22
CA ILE A 182 18.15 -16.80 -3.54
C ILE A 182 19.09 -17.88 -4.12
N LYS A 183 19.17 -19.04 -3.48
CA LYS A 183 20.04 -20.14 -3.90
C LYS A 183 19.72 -20.61 -5.33
N VAL A 184 18.45 -20.83 -5.66
CA VAL A 184 18.07 -21.31 -7.00
C VAL A 184 18.29 -20.24 -8.08
N ILE A 185 18.07 -18.95 -7.77
CA ILE A 185 18.39 -17.84 -8.67
C ILE A 185 19.91 -17.84 -8.96
N MET A 186 20.75 -17.83 -7.93
CA MET A 186 22.21 -17.79 -8.07
C MET A 186 22.78 -19.04 -8.73
N SER A 187 22.06 -20.16 -8.70
CA SER A 187 22.42 -21.41 -9.40
C SER A 187 21.95 -21.44 -10.87
N GLY A 188 21.45 -20.35 -11.42
CA GLY A 188 21.01 -20.26 -12.80
C GLY A 188 19.75 -21.09 -13.12
N LYS A 189 18.92 -21.35 -12.12
CA LYS A 189 17.65 -22.07 -12.32
C LYS A 189 16.59 -21.21 -12.97
N ASP A 190 15.70 -21.86 -13.71
CA ASP A 190 14.61 -21.22 -14.43
C ASP A 190 13.42 -20.87 -13.53
N ILE A 191 12.62 -19.88 -13.96
CA ILE A 191 11.36 -19.50 -13.34
C ILE A 191 10.21 -19.89 -14.26
N LEU A 192 9.36 -20.80 -13.79
CA LEU A 192 8.10 -21.18 -14.45
C LEU A 192 6.96 -20.28 -13.94
N THR A 193 6.09 -19.80 -14.85
CA THR A 193 4.91 -19.01 -14.50
C THR A 193 3.63 -19.64 -15.04
N ASP A 194 2.50 -19.39 -14.33
CA ASP A 194 1.19 -19.90 -14.72
C ASP A 194 0.54 -19.13 -15.88
N VAL A 195 0.90 -17.85 -16.05
CA VAL A 195 0.37 -16.99 -17.12
C VAL A 195 1.45 -16.06 -17.69
N GLU A 196 1.29 -15.66 -18.96
CA GLU A 196 2.23 -14.75 -19.64
C GLU A 196 2.37 -13.40 -18.93
N MET A 197 1.32 -12.89 -18.26
CA MET A 197 1.39 -11.64 -17.52
C MET A 197 2.38 -11.70 -16.36
N VAL A 198 2.48 -12.82 -15.63
CA VAL A 198 3.49 -13.00 -14.57
C VAL A 198 4.88 -13.02 -15.19
N LYS A 199 5.08 -13.77 -16.27
CA LYS A 199 6.34 -13.83 -17.02
C LYS A 199 6.77 -12.45 -17.53
N ALA A 200 5.83 -11.67 -18.05
CA ALA A 200 6.11 -10.32 -18.57
C ALA A 200 6.59 -9.35 -17.47
N GLY A 201 6.05 -9.46 -16.25
CA GLY A 201 6.38 -8.59 -15.13
C GLY A 201 7.71 -8.92 -14.42
N ILE A 202 8.26 -10.12 -14.61
CA ILE A 202 9.52 -10.52 -13.97
C ILE A 202 10.71 -9.86 -14.67
N ASN A 203 11.65 -9.33 -13.88
CA ASN A 203 12.86 -8.68 -14.38
C ASN A 203 13.87 -9.72 -14.90
N LYS A 204 13.75 -10.03 -16.18
CA LYS A 204 14.59 -11.03 -16.86
C LYS A 204 16.07 -10.68 -16.82
N ARG A 205 16.43 -9.37 -16.92
CA ARG A 205 17.84 -8.94 -16.90
C ARG A 205 18.57 -9.31 -15.62
N LEU A 206 17.86 -9.28 -14.47
CA LEU A 206 18.44 -9.68 -13.19
C LEU A 206 18.62 -11.19 -13.09
N LEU A 207 17.73 -11.98 -13.68
CA LEU A 207 17.83 -13.43 -13.71
C LEU A 207 18.91 -13.94 -14.71
N GLU A 208 18.96 -13.30 -15.87
CA GLU A 208 19.93 -13.65 -16.95
C GLU A 208 21.38 -13.50 -16.50
N LYS A 209 21.69 -12.63 -15.54
CA LYS A 209 23.02 -12.53 -14.93
C LYS A 209 23.50 -13.85 -14.33
N TRP A 210 22.57 -14.69 -13.90
CA TRP A 210 22.81 -16.00 -13.29
C TRP A 210 22.60 -17.16 -14.28
N GLY A 211 22.19 -16.88 -15.52
CA GLY A 211 21.95 -17.88 -16.57
C GLY A 211 20.54 -18.47 -16.62
N GLY A 212 19.66 -18.12 -15.68
CA GLY A 212 18.28 -18.59 -15.64
C GLY A 212 17.37 -17.88 -16.65
N LYS A 213 16.24 -18.51 -16.99
CA LYS A 213 15.22 -17.99 -17.90
C LYS A 213 13.85 -17.98 -17.25
N VAL A 214 12.97 -17.08 -17.72
CA VAL A 214 11.55 -17.06 -17.33
C VAL A 214 10.72 -17.59 -18.49
N PHE A 215 9.87 -18.58 -18.21
CA PHE A 215 9.00 -19.15 -19.24
C PHE A 215 7.59 -19.44 -18.72
N CYS A 216 6.64 -19.54 -19.65
CA CYS A 216 5.26 -19.90 -19.42
C CYS A 216 4.85 -20.89 -20.53
N ASN A 217 4.20 -22.00 -20.18
CA ASN A 217 3.92 -23.07 -21.15
C ASN A 217 2.42 -23.12 -21.57
N ILE A 218 1.67 -22.05 -21.32
CA ILE A 218 0.22 -22.01 -21.62
C ILE A 218 -0.06 -22.16 -23.11
N GLN A 219 0.77 -21.55 -23.99
CA GLN A 219 0.54 -21.54 -25.43
C GLN A 219 0.70 -22.91 -26.09
N ASN A 220 1.50 -23.79 -25.54
CA ASN A 220 1.73 -25.14 -26.08
C ASN A 220 0.53 -26.07 -25.87
N THR A 221 -0.45 -25.66 -25.06
CA THR A 221 -1.67 -26.45 -24.78
C THR A 221 -2.76 -26.28 -25.83
N GLU A 222 -2.73 -25.22 -26.66
CA GLU A 222 -3.73 -24.99 -27.71
C GLU A 222 -3.71 -26.04 -28.82
N ARG A 223 -2.59 -26.70 -29.05
CA ARG A 223 -2.46 -27.77 -30.05
C ARG A 223 -2.90 -29.15 -29.57
N ARG A 224 -3.17 -29.32 -28.27
CA ARG A 224 -3.53 -30.63 -27.65
C ARG A 224 -4.99 -30.73 -27.22
N THR A 225 -5.82 -29.71 -27.42
CA THR A 225 -7.22 -29.67 -26.92
C THR A 225 -8.24 -30.28 -27.91
N GLN A 226 -7.97 -31.48 -28.43
CA GLN A 226 -9.06 -32.28 -29.05
C GLN A 226 -9.38 -33.52 -28.23
N ASN A 227 -9.47 -33.53 -27.02
CA ASN A 227 -10.08 -34.49 -26.13
C ASN A 227 -9.48 -34.47 -24.73
N THR A 228 -10.39 -34.55 -23.81
CA THR A 228 -10.26 -35.03 -22.45
C THR A 228 -10.06 -34.02 -21.34
N ASP A 229 -10.99 -34.20 -20.42
CA ASP A 229 -10.87 -33.87 -19.01
C ASP A 229 -10.98 -32.37 -18.65
N ASN A 230 -11.79 -32.07 -17.69
CA ASN A 230 -12.07 -30.81 -16.98
C ASN A 230 -10.82 -30.03 -16.48
N LYS A 231 -9.66 -30.14 -17.16
CA LYS A 231 -8.41 -29.45 -16.80
C LYS A 231 -8.33 -28.08 -17.43
N THR A 232 -7.88 -27.09 -16.67
CA THR A 232 -7.63 -25.75 -17.18
C THR A 232 -6.32 -25.70 -17.99
N ARG A 233 -6.22 -24.74 -18.93
CA ARG A 233 -4.98 -24.52 -19.72
C ARG A 233 -3.76 -24.25 -18.84
N ALA A 234 -3.92 -23.48 -17.75
CA ALA A 234 -2.86 -23.19 -16.82
C ALA A 234 -2.38 -24.48 -16.10
N GLU A 235 -3.30 -25.35 -15.68
CA GLU A 235 -2.99 -26.65 -15.08
C GLU A 235 -2.20 -27.55 -16.01
N MET A 236 -2.65 -27.68 -17.27
CA MET A 236 -1.94 -28.49 -18.29
C MET A 236 -0.58 -27.91 -18.62
N GLY A 237 -0.46 -26.58 -18.69
CA GLY A 237 0.82 -25.89 -18.95
C GLY A 237 1.85 -26.14 -17.85
N ILE A 238 1.45 -26.08 -16.59
CA ILE A 238 2.32 -26.40 -15.44
C ILE A 238 2.72 -27.86 -15.44
N GLU A 239 1.77 -28.79 -15.68
CA GLU A 239 2.07 -30.22 -15.72
C GLU A 239 3.09 -30.58 -16.82
N SER A 240 2.90 -30.08 -18.05
CA SER A 240 3.82 -30.30 -19.15
C SER A 240 5.19 -29.68 -18.85
N ALA A 241 5.22 -28.43 -18.37
CA ALA A 241 6.48 -27.73 -18.06
C ALA A 241 7.31 -28.45 -16.98
N ILE A 242 6.68 -28.94 -15.92
CA ILE A 242 7.35 -29.67 -14.83
C ILE A 242 7.93 -31.00 -15.31
N ARG A 243 7.25 -31.67 -16.24
CA ARG A 243 7.73 -32.94 -16.80
C ARG A 243 8.88 -32.76 -17.80
N GLU A 244 8.89 -31.65 -18.53
CA GLU A 244 9.78 -31.41 -19.65
C GLU A 244 11.06 -30.66 -19.24
N ASN A 245 11.04 -29.91 -18.12
CA ASN A 245 12.18 -29.08 -17.68
C ASN A 245 12.57 -29.35 -16.22
N SER A 246 13.67 -30.03 -16.02
CA SER A 246 14.25 -30.29 -14.70
C SER A 246 15.08 -29.11 -14.15
N ASN A 247 15.28 -28.03 -14.94
CA ASN A 247 16.04 -26.85 -14.50
C ASN A 247 15.22 -25.82 -13.74
N ILE A 248 13.94 -26.10 -13.48
CA ILE A 248 13.06 -25.16 -12.73
C ILE A 248 13.55 -25.04 -11.29
N GLY A 249 13.69 -23.80 -10.80
CA GLY A 249 14.00 -23.49 -9.40
C GLY A 249 12.90 -22.71 -8.70
N ILE A 250 12.09 -21.92 -9.45
CA ILE A 250 10.94 -21.19 -8.90
C ILE A 250 9.72 -21.49 -9.77
N ILE A 251 8.58 -21.77 -9.12
CA ILE A 251 7.27 -21.84 -9.75
C ILE A 251 6.44 -20.67 -9.21
N ALA A 252 6.09 -19.71 -10.07
CA ALA A 252 5.34 -18.49 -9.69
C ALA A 252 3.93 -18.53 -10.25
N ILE A 253 2.95 -18.75 -9.37
CA ILE A 253 1.53 -18.84 -9.66
C ILE A 253 0.83 -17.58 -9.16
N GLY A 254 0.42 -16.70 -10.09
CA GLY A 254 -0.25 -15.45 -9.77
C GLY A 254 -1.73 -15.42 -10.11
N ASN A 255 -2.20 -16.31 -10.98
CA ASN A 255 -3.56 -16.22 -11.51
C ASN A 255 -4.42 -17.46 -11.28
N ALA A 256 -3.90 -18.65 -11.50
CA ALA A 256 -4.71 -19.87 -11.60
C ALA A 256 -4.61 -20.75 -10.35
N PRO A 257 -5.67 -20.82 -9.49
CA PRO A 257 -5.69 -21.73 -8.35
C PRO A 257 -5.51 -23.20 -8.74
N THR A 258 -6.01 -23.62 -9.90
CA THR A 258 -5.86 -24.97 -10.42
C THR A 258 -4.41 -25.31 -10.78
N ALA A 259 -3.65 -24.35 -11.29
CA ALA A 259 -2.22 -24.49 -11.54
C ALA A 259 -1.45 -24.67 -10.20
N LEU A 260 -1.85 -23.96 -9.14
CA LEU A 260 -1.26 -24.12 -7.81
C LEU A 260 -1.55 -25.51 -7.23
N LEU A 261 -2.80 -25.96 -7.29
CA LEU A 261 -3.19 -27.31 -6.83
C LEU A 261 -2.40 -28.37 -7.57
N LYS A 262 -2.25 -28.25 -8.90
CA LYS A 262 -1.48 -29.20 -9.71
C LYS A 262 0.01 -29.16 -9.38
N THR A 263 0.57 -27.99 -9.11
CA THR A 263 1.95 -27.86 -8.64
C THR A 263 2.16 -28.62 -7.33
N ILE A 264 1.28 -28.44 -6.35
CA ILE A 264 1.37 -29.13 -5.05
C ILE A 264 1.26 -30.65 -5.24
N GLU A 265 0.34 -31.13 -6.06
CA GLU A 265 0.17 -32.56 -6.38
C GLU A 265 1.47 -33.16 -6.96
N LEU A 266 2.05 -32.49 -7.96
CA LEU A 266 3.24 -33.00 -8.65
C LEU A 266 4.48 -32.98 -7.75
N LEU A 267 4.63 -31.96 -6.89
CA LEU A 267 5.77 -31.88 -5.97
C LEU A 267 5.69 -32.93 -4.84
N ASN A 268 4.49 -33.35 -4.44
CA ASN A 268 4.27 -34.37 -3.43
C ASN A 268 4.27 -35.80 -4.01
N SER A 269 4.31 -35.97 -5.32
CA SER A 269 4.31 -37.30 -5.92
C SER A 269 5.65 -38.01 -5.68
N SER A 270 5.60 -39.35 -5.50
CA SER A 270 6.81 -40.17 -5.33
C SER A 270 7.78 -40.08 -6.53
N ASN A 271 7.25 -39.73 -7.70
CA ASN A 271 8.01 -39.56 -8.94
C ASN A 271 8.29 -38.09 -9.26
N SER A 272 8.30 -37.21 -8.25
CA SER A 272 8.59 -35.79 -8.46
C SER A 272 9.99 -35.60 -9.06
N PRO A 273 10.14 -34.85 -10.16
CA PRO A 273 11.44 -34.56 -10.73
C PRO A 273 12.31 -33.68 -9.83
N PHE A 274 11.71 -33.12 -8.77
CA PHE A 274 12.37 -32.22 -7.80
C PHE A 274 12.62 -32.86 -6.44
N ALA A 275 12.46 -34.20 -6.29
CA ALA A 275 12.67 -34.89 -5.01
C ALA A 275 14.02 -34.59 -4.34
N HIS A 276 15.05 -34.27 -5.14
CA HIS A 276 16.41 -33.97 -4.67
C HIS A 276 16.93 -32.59 -5.11
N SER A 277 16.05 -31.73 -5.64
CA SER A 277 16.43 -30.41 -6.14
C SER A 277 15.72 -29.32 -5.33
N PRO A 278 16.42 -28.25 -4.93
CA PRO A 278 15.78 -27.14 -4.24
C PRO A 278 14.79 -26.44 -5.20
N ILE A 279 13.57 -26.23 -4.73
CA ILE A 279 12.53 -25.53 -5.45
C ILE A 279 11.78 -24.58 -4.50
N LEU A 280 11.36 -23.43 -5.02
CA LEU A 280 10.49 -22.48 -4.32
C LEU A 280 9.17 -22.36 -5.07
N VAL A 281 8.05 -22.44 -4.36
CA VAL A 281 6.72 -22.14 -4.91
C VAL A 281 6.26 -20.77 -4.39
N VAL A 282 6.05 -19.83 -5.30
CA VAL A 282 5.37 -18.55 -5.03
C VAL A 282 3.93 -18.71 -5.50
N GLY A 283 3.03 -19.02 -4.56
CA GLY A 283 1.64 -19.35 -4.86
C GLY A 283 0.69 -18.31 -4.29
N VAL A 284 0.30 -17.32 -5.09
CA VAL A 284 -0.55 -16.19 -4.68
C VAL A 284 -1.70 -15.92 -5.66
N PRO A 285 -2.43 -16.95 -6.14
CA PRO A 285 -3.53 -16.70 -7.06
C PRO A 285 -4.62 -15.87 -6.41
N VAL A 286 -5.25 -14.97 -7.21
CA VAL A 286 -6.38 -14.15 -6.80
C VAL A 286 -7.69 -14.84 -7.16
N GLY A 287 -8.73 -14.68 -6.34
CA GLY A 287 -10.09 -15.09 -6.73
C GLY A 287 -10.96 -15.57 -5.59
N PHE A 288 -12.18 -15.96 -6.00
CA PHE A 288 -13.24 -16.39 -5.08
C PHE A 288 -13.44 -17.90 -5.05
N VAL A 289 -13.00 -18.62 -6.09
CA VAL A 289 -13.18 -20.06 -6.22
C VAL A 289 -11.83 -20.75 -6.15
N LYS A 290 -11.61 -21.58 -5.15
CA LYS A 290 -10.38 -22.35 -4.89
C LYS A 290 -9.11 -21.51 -4.67
N ALA A 291 -9.16 -20.17 -4.69
CA ALA A 291 -7.97 -19.34 -4.52
C ALA A 291 -7.46 -19.40 -3.08
N LEU A 292 -8.33 -19.18 -2.10
CA LEU A 292 -7.95 -19.26 -0.68
C LEU A 292 -7.59 -20.70 -0.29
N GLU A 293 -8.37 -21.67 -0.72
CA GLU A 293 -8.18 -23.09 -0.42
C GLU A 293 -6.84 -23.60 -0.95
N SER A 294 -6.47 -23.23 -2.19
CA SER A 294 -5.18 -23.65 -2.78
C SER A 294 -4.00 -23.04 -2.04
N LYS A 295 -4.11 -21.79 -1.57
CA LYS A 295 -3.09 -21.12 -0.78
C LYS A 295 -2.99 -21.68 0.64
N ALA A 296 -4.12 -21.98 1.27
CA ALA A 296 -4.15 -22.66 2.57
C ALA A 296 -3.50 -24.04 2.48
N LEU A 297 -3.77 -24.79 1.40
CA LEU A 297 -3.11 -26.07 1.15
C LEU A 297 -1.59 -25.90 0.92
N LEU A 298 -1.15 -24.86 0.19
CA LEU A 298 0.26 -24.55 0.02
C LEU A 298 0.95 -24.26 1.37
N ALA A 299 0.28 -23.53 2.27
CA ALA A 299 0.79 -23.17 3.59
C ALA A 299 1.05 -24.38 4.51
N THR A 300 0.52 -25.56 4.20
CA THR A 300 0.76 -26.80 4.95
C THR A 300 1.90 -27.66 4.39
N GLN A 301 2.52 -27.23 3.29
CA GLN A 301 3.54 -28.03 2.61
C GLN A 301 4.90 -27.98 3.30
N LYS A 302 5.72 -29.02 3.10
CA LYS A 302 7.07 -29.14 3.66
C LYS A 302 8.15 -28.54 2.74
N PHE A 303 7.85 -28.31 1.47
CA PHE A 303 8.79 -27.66 0.56
C PHE A 303 8.68 -26.13 0.68
N PRO A 304 9.75 -25.40 0.36
CA PRO A 304 9.76 -23.93 0.45
C PRO A 304 8.67 -23.24 -0.37
N PHE A 305 7.94 -22.34 0.26
CA PHE A 305 6.87 -21.55 -0.37
C PHE A 305 6.81 -20.12 0.15
N ILE A 306 6.20 -19.24 -0.65
CA ILE A 306 5.69 -17.92 -0.26
C ILE A 306 4.25 -17.84 -0.76
N THR A 307 3.32 -17.50 0.12
CA THR A 307 1.89 -17.39 -0.18
C THR A 307 1.23 -16.25 0.60
N ASN A 308 -0.09 -16.10 0.47
CA ASN A 308 -0.87 -15.22 1.35
C ASN A 308 -2.23 -15.85 1.69
N LEU A 309 -2.69 -15.69 2.91
CA LEU A 309 -3.97 -16.23 3.38
C LEU A 309 -5.11 -15.22 3.26
N SER A 310 -5.45 -14.85 2.04
CA SER A 310 -6.65 -14.06 1.73
C SER A 310 -7.12 -14.34 0.30
N ARG A 311 -8.26 -13.80 -0.12
CA ARG A 311 -8.73 -13.87 -1.51
C ARG A 311 -7.93 -12.96 -2.45
N LYS A 312 -7.20 -11.98 -1.87
CA LYS A 312 -6.29 -11.09 -2.60
C LYS A 312 -5.07 -11.87 -3.09
N GLY A 313 -4.34 -11.27 -4.01
CA GLY A 313 -3.18 -11.89 -4.67
C GLY A 313 -3.06 -11.39 -6.10
N GLY A 314 -2.66 -12.27 -6.98
CA GLY A 314 -2.64 -11.97 -8.41
C GLY A 314 -1.25 -11.74 -8.99
N THR A 315 -1.22 -11.49 -10.28
CA THR A 315 0.00 -11.21 -11.04
C THR A 315 0.91 -10.16 -10.38
N PRO A 316 0.40 -9.00 -9.91
CA PRO A 316 1.27 -7.98 -9.28
C PRO A 316 1.98 -8.52 -8.04
N VAL A 317 1.31 -9.34 -7.24
CA VAL A 317 1.87 -9.92 -6.01
C VAL A 317 2.95 -10.94 -6.34
N ALA A 318 2.67 -11.88 -7.26
CA ALA A 318 3.65 -12.88 -7.70
C ALA A 318 4.92 -12.23 -8.29
N VAL A 319 4.74 -11.24 -9.15
CA VAL A 319 5.82 -10.45 -9.77
C VAL A 319 6.62 -9.68 -8.71
N ALA A 320 5.94 -9.04 -7.75
CA ALA A 320 6.60 -8.30 -6.67
C ALA A 320 7.48 -9.20 -5.81
N ILE A 321 7.00 -10.39 -5.42
CA ILE A 321 7.76 -11.37 -4.65
C ILE A 321 9.00 -11.83 -5.42
N VAL A 322 8.82 -12.27 -6.67
CA VAL A 322 9.93 -12.76 -7.50
C VAL A 322 10.97 -11.68 -7.76
N ASN A 323 10.54 -10.46 -8.10
CA ASN A 323 11.45 -9.33 -8.34
C ASN A 323 12.18 -8.89 -7.07
N ALA A 324 11.56 -9.00 -5.88
CA ALA A 324 12.25 -8.76 -4.62
C ALA A 324 13.36 -9.79 -4.38
N LEU A 325 13.09 -11.08 -4.60
CA LEU A 325 14.09 -12.15 -4.51
C LEU A 325 15.24 -11.94 -5.51
N LEU A 326 14.93 -11.54 -6.75
CA LEU A 326 15.94 -11.21 -7.75
C LEU A 326 16.81 -10.02 -7.33
N LYS A 327 16.25 -8.97 -6.73
CA LYS A 327 17.02 -7.84 -6.19
C LYS A 327 17.92 -8.28 -5.05
N ILE A 328 17.42 -9.05 -4.09
CA ILE A 328 18.20 -9.57 -2.96
C ILE A 328 19.37 -10.44 -3.47
N ALA A 329 19.11 -11.35 -4.41
CA ALA A 329 20.15 -12.20 -5.00
C ALA A 329 21.24 -11.41 -5.74
N ASN A 330 20.95 -10.19 -6.20
CA ASN A 330 21.89 -9.29 -6.87
C ASN A 330 22.49 -8.23 -5.92
N GLY A 331 22.26 -8.31 -4.60
CA GLY A 331 22.83 -7.39 -3.60
C GLY A 331 22.22 -5.98 -3.64
N MET A 332 20.95 -5.85 -4.08
CA MET A 332 20.26 -4.58 -4.26
C MET A 332 19.11 -4.41 -3.25
#